data_6e4f4d14c53989eb4871bc074719ad9d
#
_entry.id   6e4f4d14c53989eb4871bc074719ad9d
#
_cell.length_a   1.000
_cell.length_b   1.000
_cell.length_c   1.000
_cell.angle_alpha   90.00
_cell.angle_beta   90.00
_cell.angle_gamma   90.00
#
_symmetry.space_group_name_H-M   'P 1'
#
loop_
_entity.id
_entity.type
_entity.pdbx_description
1 polymer ?
#
loop_
_entity_poly.entity_id
_entity_poly.type
_entity_poly.pdbx_seq_one_letter_code
_entity_poly.pdbx_strand_id
1 'polypeptide(L)'
;MSEHTHRTMERHCDVAVVGGSAAGLAAALQLGRQRRSVIVIDAGEPRNAPAAHMHSYLGYEGHPPSDLTSIGREEVRSYGGEVISGRAVDVSRTDDGRFRVQLTGGHSVFARRVLAATGLVDELPDIEGLAEHWGGDVIHCPFCHGYEVRDQRIVGIITHPMGLHPAGLFRQLTSRLTLVLHDGVAADDAEVVALRAAGATIVDEPVRRIVTGVDGHVEAVELMSGDRIDADAIAIGPRFRVRIEPFASLGLLAAAHPTGLGDFVETDATGATSIAGLYAAGNVTDPSQQVLAAAADGSRTGAMISFSLADEDIETAARPSGNEADWDCRYGGDQMWSGNPNGTLVNEVAALRPGRALDVGAGEGGDAMWL
;
A
#
# COMPACT_ATOMS: atom_id res chain seq x y z
N MET A 1 14.39 19.75 -36.93
CA MET A 1 14.31 19.00 -35.67
C MET A 1 13.30 19.71 -34.80
N SER A 2 12.09 19.17 -34.70
CA SER A 2 10.99 19.77 -33.93
C SER A 2 11.17 19.33 -32.46
N GLU A 3 11.51 20.27 -31.60
CA GLU A 3 11.46 20.08 -30.14
C GLU A 3 9.99 19.91 -29.75
N HIS A 4 9.57 18.67 -29.53
CA HIS A 4 8.32 18.41 -28.82
C HIS A 4 8.54 18.80 -27.35
N THR A 5 8.21 20.03 -27.00
CA THR A 5 8.01 20.46 -25.63
C THR A 5 6.94 19.54 -25.01
N HIS A 6 7.36 18.53 -24.25
CA HIS A 6 6.46 17.72 -23.43
C HIS A 6 5.80 18.67 -22.42
N ARG A 7 4.57 19.05 -22.69
CA ARG A 7 3.75 19.86 -21.79
C ARG A 7 3.50 19.01 -20.54
N THR A 8 4.11 19.37 -19.43
CA THR A 8 3.85 18.76 -18.13
C THR A 8 2.36 18.89 -17.82
N MET A 9 1.68 17.78 -17.58
CA MET A 9 0.25 17.79 -17.21
C MET A 9 0.14 17.77 -15.70
N GLU A 10 -0.63 18.72 -15.15
CA GLU A 10 -1.04 18.76 -13.76
C GLU A 10 -2.48 18.28 -13.64
N ARG A 11 -2.75 17.43 -12.67
CA ARG A 11 -4.08 16.90 -12.36
C ARG A 11 -4.37 17.09 -10.90
N HIS A 12 -5.65 17.26 -10.57
CA HIS A 12 -6.12 17.46 -9.20
C HIS A 12 -7.21 16.45 -8.86
N CYS A 13 -7.16 15.92 -7.64
CA CYS A 13 -8.17 14.99 -7.13
C CYS A 13 -8.28 15.06 -5.59
N ASP A 14 -9.29 14.40 -5.03
CA ASP A 14 -9.37 14.19 -3.58
C ASP A 14 -8.32 13.18 -3.13
N VAL A 15 -8.16 12.07 -3.88
CA VAL A 15 -7.26 10.98 -3.50
C VAL A 15 -6.41 10.54 -4.68
N ALA A 16 -5.09 10.54 -4.49
CA ALA A 16 -4.16 9.86 -5.37
C ALA A 16 -3.81 8.49 -4.81
N VAL A 17 -4.02 7.45 -5.61
CA VAL A 17 -3.68 6.07 -5.26
C VAL A 17 -2.42 5.66 -6.02
N VAL A 18 -1.35 5.34 -5.32
CA VAL A 18 -0.08 4.90 -5.91
C VAL A 18 -0.02 3.38 -5.89
N GLY A 19 -0.25 2.77 -7.04
CA GLY A 19 -0.34 1.32 -7.25
C GLY A 19 -1.72 0.88 -7.77
N GLY A 20 -1.76 0.29 -8.96
CA GLY A 20 -2.97 -0.11 -9.69
C GLY A 20 -3.22 -1.62 -9.70
N SER A 21 -2.94 -2.31 -8.59
CA SER A 21 -3.28 -3.72 -8.38
C SER A 21 -4.46 -3.87 -7.39
N ALA A 22 -4.68 -5.05 -6.85
CA ALA A 22 -5.88 -5.42 -6.09
C ALA A 22 -6.25 -4.40 -4.99
N ALA A 23 -5.30 -4.01 -4.13
CA ALA A 23 -5.56 -3.06 -3.05
C ALA A 23 -5.90 -1.66 -3.57
N GLY A 24 -5.10 -1.13 -4.51
CA GLY A 24 -5.31 0.22 -5.02
C GLY A 24 -6.59 0.36 -5.84
N LEU A 25 -6.92 -0.63 -6.69
CA LEU A 25 -8.15 -0.61 -7.49
C LEU A 25 -9.39 -0.77 -6.60
N ALA A 26 -9.35 -1.65 -5.59
CA ALA A 26 -10.46 -1.81 -4.65
C ALA A 26 -10.71 -0.53 -3.81
N ALA A 27 -9.63 0.16 -3.38
CA ALA A 27 -9.74 1.44 -2.71
C ALA A 27 -10.33 2.52 -3.64
N ALA A 28 -9.83 2.59 -4.88
CA ALA A 28 -10.31 3.57 -5.87
C ALA A 28 -11.79 3.35 -6.22
N LEU A 29 -12.22 2.10 -6.37
CA LEU A 29 -13.62 1.74 -6.58
C LEU A 29 -14.48 2.21 -5.42
N GLN A 30 -14.06 1.95 -4.17
CA GLN A 30 -14.77 2.38 -2.97
C GLN A 30 -14.88 3.91 -2.89
N LEU A 31 -13.83 4.64 -3.21
CA LEU A 31 -13.79 6.10 -3.26
C LEU A 31 -14.70 6.67 -4.36
N GLY A 32 -14.64 6.12 -5.58
CA GLY A 32 -15.48 6.53 -6.71
C GLY A 32 -16.96 6.35 -6.43
N ARG A 33 -17.35 5.23 -5.77
CA ARG A 33 -18.74 4.98 -5.34
C ARG A 33 -19.25 5.99 -4.29
N GLN A 34 -18.35 6.64 -3.54
CA GLN A 34 -18.64 7.75 -2.64
C GLN A 34 -18.50 9.13 -3.34
N ARG A 35 -18.38 9.14 -4.68
CA ARG A 35 -18.23 10.34 -5.50
C ARG A 35 -17.00 11.19 -5.17
N ARG A 36 -15.96 10.58 -4.59
CA ARG A 36 -14.65 11.23 -4.44
C ARG A 36 -13.90 11.17 -5.77
N SER A 37 -13.28 12.27 -6.14
CA SER A 37 -12.38 12.28 -7.30
C SER A 37 -11.12 11.48 -6.95
N VAL A 38 -10.81 10.45 -7.75
CA VAL A 38 -9.69 9.54 -7.51
C VAL A 38 -8.87 9.34 -8.77
N ILE A 39 -7.55 9.37 -8.62
CA ILE A 39 -6.59 9.06 -9.68
C ILE A 39 -5.69 7.93 -9.20
N VAL A 40 -5.74 6.80 -9.91
CA VAL A 40 -4.83 5.67 -9.70
C VAL A 40 -3.63 5.83 -10.61
N ILE A 41 -2.43 5.77 -10.03
CA ILE A 41 -1.14 5.81 -10.72
C ILE A 41 -0.60 4.39 -10.76
N ASP A 42 -0.57 3.79 -11.95
CA ASP A 42 -0.23 2.38 -12.13
C ASP A 42 1.02 2.20 -12.99
N ALA A 43 2.07 1.64 -12.39
CA ALA A 43 3.31 1.32 -13.09
C ALA A 43 3.20 0.05 -13.98
N GLY A 44 2.10 -0.71 -13.86
CA GLY A 44 1.88 -1.93 -14.66
C GLY A 44 2.70 -3.14 -14.21
N GLU A 45 3.22 -3.14 -12.98
CA GLU A 45 4.10 -4.18 -12.45
C GLU A 45 3.52 -4.81 -11.17
N PRO A 46 2.38 -5.50 -11.22
CA PRO A 46 1.84 -6.18 -10.05
C PRO A 46 2.75 -7.35 -9.64
N ARG A 47 2.87 -7.61 -8.32
CA ARG A 47 3.71 -8.66 -7.76
C ARG A 47 3.46 -10.04 -8.39
N ASN A 48 2.21 -10.35 -8.67
CA ASN A 48 1.78 -11.63 -9.22
C ASN A 48 1.78 -11.69 -10.76
N ALA A 49 2.39 -10.70 -11.45
CA ALA A 49 2.49 -10.71 -12.91
C ALA A 49 3.14 -11.98 -13.50
N PRO A 50 4.14 -12.61 -12.85
CA PRO A 50 4.73 -13.84 -13.36
C PRO A 50 3.81 -15.07 -13.29
N ALA A 51 2.76 -15.05 -12.45
CA ALA A 51 1.85 -16.18 -12.29
C ALA A 51 0.85 -16.26 -13.46
N ALA A 52 0.67 -17.46 -14.01
CA ALA A 52 -0.32 -17.70 -15.08
C ALA A 52 -1.76 -17.61 -14.55
N HIS A 53 -1.99 -18.03 -13.30
CA HIS A 53 -3.30 -18.11 -12.67
C HIS A 53 -3.26 -17.53 -11.25
N MET A 54 -4.41 -17.06 -10.81
CA MET A 54 -4.66 -16.57 -9.45
C MET A 54 -5.59 -17.55 -8.75
N HIS A 55 -5.22 -17.92 -7.52
CA HIS A 55 -5.98 -18.89 -6.73
C HIS A 55 -6.49 -18.28 -5.42
N SER A 56 -7.44 -18.96 -4.79
CA SER A 56 -8.06 -18.58 -3.52
C SER A 56 -8.81 -17.22 -3.57
N TYR A 57 -9.22 -16.78 -4.75
CA TYR A 57 -10.12 -15.63 -4.90
C TYR A 57 -11.53 -16.13 -5.22
N LEU A 58 -12.39 -16.20 -4.20
CA LEU A 58 -13.76 -16.74 -4.34
C LEU A 58 -14.53 -16.00 -5.45
N GLY A 59 -15.05 -16.77 -6.40
CA GLY A 59 -15.77 -16.27 -7.57
C GLY A 59 -14.84 -15.85 -8.74
N TYR A 60 -13.52 -15.92 -8.54
CA TYR A 60 -12.52 -15.57 -9.57
C TYR A 60 -11.34 -16.57 -9.59
N GLU A 61 -11.63 -17.82 -9.19
CA GLU A 61 -10.67 -18.91 -9.07
C GLU A 61 -10.09 -19.30 -10.44
N GLY A 62 -8.77 -19.41 -10.54
CA GLY A 62 -8.06 -19.86 -11.74
C GLY A 62 -7.97 -18.85 -12.89
N HIS A 63 -8.40 -17.60 -12.70
CA HIS A 63 -8.25 -16.56 -13.73
C HIS A 63 -6.85 -15.96 -13.71
N PRO A 64 -6.35 -15.45 -14.85
CA PRO A 64 -5.10 -14.71 -14.89
C PRO A 64 -5.16 -13.45 -14.00
N PRO A 65 -4.07 -13.08 -13.29
CA PRO A 65 -4.03 -11.85 -12.51
C PRO A 65 -4.32 -10.58 -13.32
N SER A 66 -3.98 -10.57 -14.61
CA SER A 66 -4.25 -9.49 -15.55
C SER A 66 -5.73 -9.21 -15.74
N ASP A 67 -6.59 -10.22 -15.68
CA ASP A 67 -8.03 -10.08 -15.85
C ASP A 67 -8.63 -9.27 -14.70
N LEU A 68 -8.25 -9.61 -13.45
CA LEU A 68 -8.70 -8.87 -12.26
C LEU A 68 -8.32 -7.39 -12.35
N THR A 69 -7.09 -7.09 -12.72
CA THR A 69 -6.63 -5.70 -12.84
C THR A 69 -7.28 -4.96 -14.00
N SER A 70 -7.56 -5.63 -15.13
CA SER A 70 -8.28 -5.07 -16.28
C SER A 70 -9.71 -4.68 -15.90
N ILE A 71 -10.45 -5.62 -15.32
CA ILE A 71 -11.83 -5.40 -14.87
C ILE A 71 -11.87 -4.31 -13.80
N GLY A 72 -10.97 -4.36 -12.81
CA GLY A 72 -10.92 -3.35 -11.75
C GLY A 72 -10.66 -1.93 -12.30
N ARG A 73 -9.82 -1.78 -13.34
CA ARG A 73 -9.63 -0.48 -14.00
C ARG A 73 -10.90 0.02 -14.69
N GLU A 74 -11.66 -0.87 -15.33
CA GLU A 74 -12.94 -0.52 -15.97
C GLU A 74 -13.98 -0.14 -14.92
N GLU A 75 -14.07 -0.88 -13.82
CA GLU A 75 -14.95 -0.56 -12.70
C GLU A 75 -14.64 0.80 -12.09
N VAL A 76 -13.37 1.12 -11.83
CA VAL A 76 -12.95 2.43 -11.32
C VAL A 76 -13.38 3.55 -12.29
N ARG A 77 -13.16 3.37 -13.58
CA ARG A 77 -13.56 4.35 -14.60
C ARG A 77 -15.09 4.52 -14.70
N SER A 78 -15.85 3.45 -14.49
CA SER A 78 -17.32 3.51 -14.54
C SER A 78 -17.94 4.39 -13.45
N TYR A 79 -17.20 4.63 -12.36
CA TYR A 79 -17.57 5.56 -11.28
C TYR A 79 -16.82 6.90 -11.36
N GLY A 80 -16.22 7.23 -12.52
CA GLY A 80 -15.57 8.51 -12.76
C GLY A 80 -14.12 8.61 -12.24
N GLY A 81 -13.54 7.53 -11.73
CA GLY A 81 -12.12 7.49 -11.38
C GLY A 81 -11.22 7.44 -12.61
N GLU A 82 -10.03 7.99 -12.51
CA GLU A 82 -9.02 7.89 -13.56
C GLU A 82 -7.97 6.84 -13.19
N VAL A 83 -7.52 6.10 -14.21
CA VAL A 83 -6.36 5.20 -14.09
C VAL A 83 -5.34 5.62 -15.12
N ILE A 84 -4.20 6.13 -14.67
CA ILE A 84 -3.10 6.60 -15.51
C ILE A 84 -1.91 5.65 -15.40
N SER A 85 -1.34 5.33 -16.57
CA SER A 85 -0.10 4.57 -16.63
C SER A 85 1.07 5.48 -16.29
N GLY A 86 1.91 5.07 -15.35
CA GLY A 86 3.09 5.81 -14.93
C GLY A 86 3.63 5.33 -13.60
N ARG A 87 4.86 5.71 -13.32
CA ARG A 87 5.53 5.41 -12.06
C ARG A 87 5.64 6.68 -11.23
N ALA A 88 5.14 6.64 -10.00
CA ALA A 88 5.41 7.68 -9.02
C ALA A 88 6.92 7.63 -8.65
N VAL A 89 7.57 8.78 -8.65
CA VAL A 89 9.00 8.92 -8.32
C VAL A 89 9.24 9.74 -7.06
N ASP A 90 8.31 10.64 -6.73
CA ASP A 90 8.35 11.43 -5.50
C ASP A 90 6.93 11.77 -5.04
N VAL A 91 6.73 11.76 -3.73
CA VAL A 91 5.52 12.25 -3.07
C VAL A 91 5.93 13.24 -2.00
N SER A 92 5.50 14.49 -2.15
CA SER A 92 5.87 15.59 -1.27
C SER A 92 4.65 16.42 -0.85
N ARG A 93 4.83 17.30 0.14
CA ARG A 93 3.83 18.29 0.55
C ARG A 93 3.99 19.58 -0.22
N THR A 94 2.88 20.19 -0.58
CA THR A 94 2.81 21.55 -1.10
C THR A 94 2.57 22.56 0.03
N ASP A 95 2.81 23.83 -0.22
CA ASP A 95 2.65 24.91 0.78
C ASP A 95 1.20 25.05 1.28
N ASP A 96 0.20 24.68 0.47
CA ASP A 96 -1.22 24.63 0.83
C ASP A 96 -1.64 23.35 1.58
N GLY A 97 -0.66 22.49 1.93
CA GLY A 97 -0.86 21.28 2.71
C GLY A 97 -1.36 20.07 1.91
N ARG A 98 -1.54 20.17 0.60
CA ARG A 98 -1.84 19.04 -0.27
C ARG A 98 -0.63 18.16 -0.50
N PHE A 99 -0.85 17.01 -1.12
CA PHE A 99 0.21 16.18 -1.64
C PHE A 99 0.44 16.45 -3.12
N ARG A 100 1.70 16.43 -3.53
CA ARG A 100 2.12 16.37 -4.92
C ARG A 100 2.75 15.01 -5.17
N VAL A 101 2.17 14.23 -6.09
CA VAL A 101 2.75 12.98 -6.59
C VAL A 101 3.38 13.27 -7.94
N GLN A 102 4.70 13.19 -8.02
CA GLN A 102 5.46 13.36 -9.25
C GLN A 102 5.66 12.03 -9.95
N LEU A 103 5.42 11.99 -11.27
CA LEU A 103 5.56 10.81 -12.08
C LEU A 103 6.81 10.88 -12.97
N THR A 104 7.26 9.71 -13.45
CA THR A 104 8.19 9.66 -14.58
C THR A 104 7.62 10.46 -15.76
N GLY A 105 8.48 11.22 -16.46
CA GLY A 105 8.03 12.10 -17.55
C GLY A 105 7.59 13.51 -17.12
N GLY A 106 7.69 13.83 -15.82
CA GLY A 106 7.48 15.19 -15.30
C GLY A 106 6.02 15.56 -15.00
N HIS A 107 5.07 14.65 -15.17
CA HIS A 107 3.66 14.89 -14.81
C HIS A 107 3.49 14.91 -13.28
N SER A 108 2.48 15.63 -12.79
CA SER A 108 2.18 15.71 -11.36
C SER A 108 0.68 15.53 -11.09
N VAL A 109 0.37 14.85 -9.98
CA VAL A 109 -0.98 14.74 -9.44
C VAL A 109 -1.00 15.40 -8.07
N PHE A 110 -1.95 16.32 -7.86
CA PHE A 110 -2.17 17.01 -6.60
C PHE A 110 -3.40 16.42 -5.90
N ALA A 111 -3.27 16.05 -4.64
CA ALA A 111 -4.33 15.37 -3.90
C ALA A 111 -4.42 15.83 -2.45
N ARG A 112 -5.61 15.71 -1.85
CA ARG A 112 -5.85 15.96 -0.41
C ARG A 112 -5.35 14.79 0.44
N ARG A 113 -5.46 13.56 -0.09
CA ARG A 113 -5.01 12.32 0.55
C ARG A 113 -4.23 11.49 -0.46
N VAL A 114 -3.32 10.67 0.05
CA VAL A 114 -2.58 9.70 -0.76
C VAL A 114 -2.74 8.32 -0.14
N LEU A 115 -2.94 7.32 -0.98
CA LEU A 115 -2.89 5.90 -0.60
C LEU A 115 -1.66 5.25 -1.23
N ALA A 116 -0.75 4.76 -0.41
CA ALA A 116 0.35 3.89 -0.83
C ALA A 116 -0.18 2.44 -0.96
N ALA A 117 -0.43 2.00 -2.18
CA ALA A 117 -0.81 0.63 -2.52
C ALA A 117 0.27 -0.03 -3.40
N THR A 118 1.52 0.33 -3.12
CA THR A 118 2.70 0.04 -3.95
C THR A 118 3.17 -1.41 -3.88
N GLY A 119 2.69 -2.15 -2.88
CA GLY A 119 3.06 -3.55 -2.67
C GLY A 119 4.53 -3.72 -2.26
N LEU A 120 5.11 -4.84 -2.66
CA LEU A 120 6.47 -5.24 -2.31
C LEU A 120 7.19 -5.90 -3.48
N VAL A 121 8.48 -6.17 -3.28
CA VAL A 121 9.34 -6.96 -4.15
C VAL A 121 9.76 -8.21 -3.39
N ASP A 122 9.73 -9.35 -4.07
CA ASP A 122 10.28 -10.62 -3.60
C ASP A 122 11.79 -10.63 -3.93
N GLU A 123 12.64 -10.46 -2.91
CA GLU A 123 14.09 -10.55 -3.06
C GLU A 123 14.52 -12.02 -2.90
N LEU A 124 14.94 -12.62 -4.00
CA LEU A 124 15.42 -14.00 -4.02
C LEU A 124 16.88 -14.06 -3.57
N PRO A 125 17.31 -15.16 -2.95
CA PRO A 125 18.75 -15.41 -2.72
C PRO A 125 19.49 -15.57 -4.05
N ASP A 126 20.78 -15.24 -4.03
CA ASP A 126 21.64 -15.34 -5.19
C ASP A 126 22.05 -16.81 -5.44
N ILE A 127 21.11 -17.56 -6.04
CA ILE A 127 21.31 -18.95 -6.47
C ILE A 127 21.17 -19.00 -8.00
N GLU A 128 22.19 -19.45 -8.69
CA GLU A 128 22.22 -19.57 -10.16
C GLU A 128 21.00 -20.36 -10.66
N GLY A 129 20.25 -19.83 -11.63
CA GLY A 129 19.08 -20.44 -12.22
C GLY A 129 17.78 -20.26 -11.44
N LEU A 130 17.79 -19.67 -10.23
CA LEU A 130 16.59 -19.56 -9.39
C LEU A 130 15.62 -18.51 -9.94
N ALA A 131 16.12 -17.35 -10.30
CA ALA A 131 15.31 -16.22 -10.74
C ALA A 131 14.62 -16.46 -12.09
N GLU A 132 15.22 -17.25 -12.96
CA GLU A 132 14.70 -17.59 -14.28
C GLU A 132 13.41 -18.42 -14.22
N HIS A 133 13.24 -19.19 -13.13
CA HIS A 133 12.05 -20.04 -12.91
C HIS A 133 11.03 -19.44 -11.94
N TRP A 134 11.28 -18.19 -11.44
CA TRP A 134 10.40 -17.56 -10.47
C TRP A 134 8.99 -17.31 -11.01
N GLY A 135 7.98 -17.79 -10.27
CA GLY A 135 6.57 -17.69 -10.65
C GLY A 135 6.08 -18.80 -11.59
N GLY A 136 6.99 -19.68 -12.03
CA GLY A 136 6.72 -20.94 -12.71
C GLY A 136 7.02 -22.14 -11.82
N ASP A 137 8.16 -22.80 -12.06
CA ASP A 137 8.58 -23.99 -11.29
C ASP A 137 9.16 -23.60 -9.91
N VAL A 138 9.56 -22.34 -9.70
CA VAL A 138 10.00 -21.79 -8.41
C VAL A 138 8.87 -20.99 -7.79
N ILE A 139 8.38 -21.45 -6.65
CA ILE A 139 7.20 -20.91 -5.96
C ILE A 139 7.53 -20.61 -4.49
N HIS A 140 6.71 -19.76 -3.84
CA HIS A 140 6.88 -19.52 -2.40
C HIS A 140 5.65 -19.87 -1.57
N CYS A 141 4.46 -19.66 -2.11
CA CYS A 141 3.20 -19.73 -1.35
C CYS A 141 2.48 -21.05 -1.59
N PRO A 142 2.32 -21.91 -0.61
CA PRO A 142 1.61 -23.17 -0.79
C PRO A 142 0.11 -23.00 -1.10
N PHE A 143 -0.51 -21.89 -0.66
CA PHE A 143 -1.91 -21.61 -0.96
C PHE A 143 -2.11 -21.00 -2.35
N CYS A 144 -1.09 -20.35 -2.89
CA CYS A 144 -1.19 -19.63 -4.16
C CYS A 144 -0.84 -20.49 -5.36
N HIS A 145 0.04 -21.51 -5.18
CA HIS A 145 0.57 -22.33 -6.27
C HIS A 145 0.86 -23.77 -5.86
N GLY A 146 0.61 -24.14 -4.60
CA GLY A 146 1.00 -25.46 -4.11
C GLY A 146 0.14 -26.60 -4.66
N TYR A 147 -1.14 -26.35 -4.98
CA TYR A 147 -2.03 -27.36 -5.52
C TYR A 147 -1.64 -27.78 -6.95
N GLU A 148 -1.07 -26.88 -7.73
CA GLU A 148 -0.62 -27.11 -9.12
C GLU A 148 0.60 -28.03 -9.17
N VAL A 149 1.42 -28.01 -8.10
CA VAL A 149 2.62 -28.87 -7.96
C VAL A 149 2.40 -30.06 -7.01
N ARG A 150 1.14 -30.36 -6.65
CA ARG A 150 0.82 -31.53 -5.80
C ARG A 150 1.33 -32.83 -6.42
N ASP A 151 1.68 -33.77 -5.55
CA ASP A 151 2.19 -35.10 -5.95
C ASP A 151 3.52 -35.08 -6.73
N GLN A 152 4.13 -33.91 -6.93
CA GLN A 152 5.44 -33.74 -7.59
C GLN A 152 6.59 -33.88 -6.59
N ARG A 153 7.84 -33.96 -7.11
CA ARG A 153 9.06 -33.88 -6.32
C ARG A 153 9.30 -32.39 -6.00
N ILE A 154 8.98 -31.99 -4.77
CA ILE A 154 9.19 -30.62 -4.32
C ILE A 154 10.47 -30.54 -3.51
N VAL A 155 11.38 -29.62 -3.91
CA VAL A 155 12.56 -29.27 -3.12
C VAL A 155 12.32 -27.92 -2.45
N GLY A 156 12.22 -27.93 -1.12
CA GLY A 156 12.17 -26.69 -0.31
C GLY A 156 13.59 -26.21 0.00
N ILE A 157 13.96 -25.03 -0.45
CA ILE A 157 15.25 -24.39 -0.13
C ILE A 157 15.05 -23.48 1.06
N ILE A 158 15.66 -23.83 2.19
CA ILE A 158 15.50 -23.11 3.46
C ILE A 158 16.69 -22.16 3.65
N THR A 159 16.43 -20.88 3.61
CA THR A 159 17.41 -19.78 3.77
C THR A 159 17.22 -19.00 5.07
N HIS A 160 16.16 -19.29 5.82
CA HIS A 160 15.81 -18.62 7.06
C HIS A 160 14.87 -19.52 7.86
N PRO A 161 14.86 -19.50 9.21
CA PRO A 161 13.99 -20.33 10.04
C PRO A 161 12.51 -20.26 9.66
N MET A 162 12.00 -19.07 9.33
CA MET A 162 10.61 -18.92 8.89
C MET A 162 10.28 -19.61 7.58
N GLY A 163 11.26 -20.02 6.79
CA GLY A 163 11.07 -20.88 5.61
C GLY A 163 10.59 -22.28 5.93
N LEU A 164 10.77 -22.75 7.17
CA LEU A 164 10.27 -24.06 7.64
C LEU A 164 8.73 -24.03 7.80
N HIS A 165 8.16 -22.90 8.17
CA HIS A 165 6.71 -22.80 8.45
C HIS A 165 5.83 -23.26 7.29
N PRO A 166 6.04 -22.87 6.01
CA PRO A 166 5.27 -23.40 4.88
C PRO A 166 5.61 -24.84 4.50
N ALA A 167 6.73 -25.42 4.97
CA ALA A 167 7.16 -26.77 4.61
C ALA A 167 6.13 -27.83 5.04
N GLY A 168 5.48 -27.66 6.20
CA GLY A 168 4.41 -28.53 6.65
C GLY A 168 3.20 -28.55 5.72
N LEU A 169 2.89 -27.42 5.09
CA LEU A 169 1.82 -27.32 4.09
C LEU A 169 2.21 -28.00 2.77
N PHE A 170 3.44 -27.80 2.29
CA PHE A 170 3.95 -28.53 1.13
C PHE A 170 3.98 -30.05 1.38
N ARG A 171 4.30 -30.49 2.62
CA ARG A 171 4.26 -31.89 2.98
C ARG A 171 2.86 -32.53 2.88
N GLN A 172 1.79 -31.74 3.04
CA GLN A 172 0.42 -32.20 2.80
C GLN A 172 0.11 -32.39 1.31
N LEU A 173 0.76 -31.61 0.45
CA LEU A 173 0.54 -31.64 -0.99
C LEU A 173 1.34 -32.74 -1.70
N THR A 174 2.48 -33.17 -1.14
CA THR A 174 3.29 -34.26 -1.72
C THR A 174 3.94 -35.12 -0.66
N SER A 175 4.07 -36.42 -0.97
CA SER A 175 4.91 -37.33 -0.17
C SER A 175 6.40 -37.27 -0.52
N ARG A 176 6.76 -36.53 -1.58
CA ARG A 176 8.12 -36.42 -2.13
C ARG A 176 8.70 -35.04 -1.86
N LEU A 177 8.68 -34.61 -0.58
CA LEU A 177 9.26 -33.33 -0.13
C LEU A 177 10.69 -33.56 0.35
N THR A 178 11.63 -32.84 -0.24
CA THR A 178 13.01 -32.71 0.24
C THR A 178 13.25 -31.26 0.70
N LEU A 179 13.76 -31.08 1.91
CA LEU A 179 14.17 -29.77 2.45
C LEU A 179 15.67 -29.69 2.44
N VAL A 180 16.21 -28.71 1.73
CA VAL A 180 17.63 -28.39 1.68
C VAL A 180 17.90 -27.21 2.60
N LEU A 181 18.69 -27.43 3.64
CA LEU A 181 19.08 -26.41 4.60
C LEU A 181 20.23 -25.58 3.98
N HIS A 182 19.88 -24.56 3.22
CA HIS A 182 20.84 -23.76 2.47
C HIS A 182 21.61 -22.80 3.38
N ASP A 183 20.91 -22.12 4.30
CA ASP A 183 21.48 -21.17 5.26
C ASP A 183 20.54 -20.96 6.45
N GLY A 184 21.08 -20.53 7.59
CA GLY A 184 20.34 -19.99 8.74
C GLY A 184 19.56 -20.99 9.58
N VAL A 185 19.59 -22.30 9.26
CA VAL A 185 18.86 -23.35 9.99
C VAL A 185 19.76 -24.58 10.20
N ALA A 186 19.82 -25.09 11.42
CA ALA A 186 20.58 -26.28 11.76
C ALA A 186 19.74 -27.56 11.58
N ALA A 187 20.41 -28.67 11.24
CA ALA A 187 19.75 -29.96 11.02
C ALA A 187 19.13 -30.59 12.29
N ASP A 188 19.53 -30.11 13.47
CA ASP A 188 19.02 -30.48 14.79
C ASP A 188 17.95 -29.51 15.33
N ASP A 189 17.57 -28.48 14.56
CA ASP A 189 16.44 -27.62 14.88
C ASP A 189 15.18 -28.45 15.10
N ALA A 190 14.39 -28.08 16.14
CA ALA A 190 13.23 -28.87 16.55
C ALA A 190 12.17 -29.00 15.44
N GLU A 191 11.98 -27.95 14.62
CA GLU A 191 11.04 -27.96 13.50
C GLU A 191 11.55 -28.83 12.35
N VAL A 192 12.87 -28.82 12.05
CA VAL A 192 13.51 -29.72 11.08
C VAL A 192 13.34 -31.17 11.51
N VAL A 193 13.58 -31.48 12.80
CA VAL A 193 13.38 -32.83 13.36
C VAL A 193 11.92 -33.28 13.22
N ALA A 194 10.97 -32.40 13.50
CA ALA A 194 9.54 -32.69 13.35
C ALA A 194 9.14 -32.92 11.88
N LEU A 195 9.64 -32.13 10.94
CA LEU A 195 9.40 -32.29 9.51
C LEU A 195 9.99 -33.58 8.97
N ARG A 196 11.19 -33.96 9.43
CA ARG A 196 11.80 -35.28 9.12
C ARG A 196 10.92 -36.43 9.65
N ALA A 197 10.41 -36.34 10.88
CA ALA A 197 9.51 -37.34 11.43
C ALA A 197 8.16 -37.38 10.68
N ALA A 198 7.71 -36.27 10.11
CA ALA A 198 6.54 -36.21 9.23
C ALA A 198 6.80 -36.73 7.81
N GLY A 199 8.02 -37.21 7.52
CA GLY A 199 8.37 -37.87 6.27
C GLY A 199 8.99 -36.94 5.20
N ALA A 200 9.46 -35.76 5.55
CA ALA A 200 10.30 -34.95 4.68
C ALA A 200 11.75 -35.49 4.67
N THR A 201 12.38 -35.54 3.52
CA THR A 201 13.82 -35.77 3.40
C THR A 201 14.57 -34.49 3.75
N ILE A 202 15.58 -34.57 4.60
CA ILE A 202 16.38 -33.40 5.01
C ILE A 202 17.80 -33.55 4.45
N VAL A 203 18.27 -32.53 3.76
CA VAL A 203 19.62 -32.40 3.23
C VAL A 203 20.28 -31.18 3.85
N ASP A 204 21.37 -31.40 4.59
CA ASP A 204 22.11 -30.36 5.31
C ASP A 204 23.35 -29.99 4.49
N GLU A 205 23.10 -29.30 3.37
CA GLU A 205 24.13 -28.84 2.47
C GLU A 205 23.60 -27.68 1.60
N PRO A 206 24.39 -26.61 1.36
CA PRO A 206 23.94 -25.48 0.54
C PRO A 206 23.72 -25.84 -0.93
N VAL A 207 22.74 -25.17 -1.53
CA VAL A 207 22.46 -25.22 -2.98
C VAL A 207 23.51 -24.42 -3.72
N ARG A 208 24.03 -24.98 -4.80
CA ARG A 208 24.93 -24.31 -5.76
C ARG A 208 24.15 -23.62 -6.87
N ARG A 209 23.22 -24.37 -7.53
CA ARG A 209 22.42 -23.86 -8.65
C ARG A 209 21.16 -24.70 -8.88
N ILE A 210 20.24 -24.14 -9.65
CA ILE A 210 19.10 -24.84 -10.21
C ILE A 210 19.49 -25.39 -11.59
N VAL A 211 19.14 -26.64 -11.84
CA VAL A 211 19.39 -27.31 -13.11
C VAL A 211 18.11 -27.26 -13.93
N THR A 212 18.21 -26.64 -15.13
CA THR A 212 17.12 -26.59 -16.10
C THR A 212 17.22 -27.75 -17.08
N GLY A 213 16.14 -28.46 -17.28
CA GLY A 213 16.01 -29.54 -18.26
C GLY A 213 15.97 -29.02 -19.71
N VAL A 214 16.01 -29.94 -20.66
CA VAL A 214 15.98 -29.62 -22.11
C VAL A 214 14.64 -29.01 -22.55
N ASP A 215 13.58 -29.21 -21.77
CA ASP A 215 12.23 -28.66 -21.99
C ASP A 215 12.04 -27.26 -21.39
N GLY A 216 13.07 -26.72 -20.71
CA GLY A 216 13.04 -25.40 -20.11
C GLY A 216 12.46 -25.38 -18.68
N HIS A 217 12.08 -26.55 -18.13
CA HIS A 217 11.59 -26.69 -16.75
C HIS A 217 12.71 -27.04 -15.78
N VAL A 218 12.45 -26.89 -14.47
CA VAL A 218 13.36 -27.37 -13.42
C VAL A 218 13.46 -28.90 -13.49
N GLU A 219 14.69 -29.42 -13.50
CA GLU A 219 15.00 -30.86 -13.48
C GLU A 219 15.59 -31.31 -12.15
N ALA A 220 16.46 -30.50 -11.56
CA ALA A 220 17.13 -30.80 -10.30
C ALA A 220 17.68 -29.57 -9.58
N VAL A 221 18.02 -29.75 -8.32
CA VAL A 221 18.85 -28.85 -7.52
C VAL A 221 20.26 -29.46 -7.39
N GLU A 222 21.30 -28.73 -7.76
CA GLU A 222 22.70 -29.14 -7.60
C GLU A 222 23.28 -28.53 -6.32
N LEU A 223 23.81 -29.36 -5.45
CA LEU A 223 24.45 -28.99 -4.20
C LEU A 223 25.89 -28.53 -4.38
N MET A 224 26.48 -27.94 -3.32
CA MET A 224 27.88 -27.53 -3.36
C MET A 224 28.88 -28.70 -3.53
N SER A 225 28.51 -29.90 -3.07
CA SER A 225 29.29 -31.15 -3.32
C SER A 225 29.31 -31.57 -4.80
N GLY A 226 28.34 -31.10 -5.59
CA GLY A 226 28.08 -31.58 -6.95
C GLY A 226 26.99 -32.65 -7.02
N ASP A 227 26.48 -33.12 -5.89
CA ASP A 227 25.34 -34.05 -5.86
C ASP A 227 24.08 -33.35 -6.39
N ARG A 228 23.16 -34.14 -6.96
CA ARG A 228 21.89 -33.63 -7.52
C ARG A 228 20.70 -34.25 -6.84
N ILE A 229 19.70 -33.39 -6.60
CA ILE A 229 18.38 -33.77 -6.08
C ILE A 229 17.38 -33.50 -7.18
N ASP A 230 16.76 -34.53 -7.72
CA ASP A 230 15.71 -34.36 -8.72
C ASP A 230 14.54 -33.53 -8.16
N ALA A 231 14.06 -32.58 -8.95
CA ALA A 231 12.97 -31.71 -8.59
C ALA A 231 12.07 -31.42 -9.79
N ASP A 232 10.76 -31.40 -9.56
CA ASP A 232 9.77 -30.94 -10.53
C ASP A 232 9.33 -29.49 -10.18
N ALA A 233 9.45 -29.12 -8.89
CA ALA A 233 9.19 -27.77 -8.39
C ALA A 233 10.10 -27.43 -7.21
N ILE A 234 10.36 -26.14 -7.03
CA ILE A 234 11.17 -25.60 -5.93
C ILE A 234 10.30 -24.66 -5.10
N ALA A 235 10.28 -24.87 -3.79
CA ALA A 235 9.65 -23.98 -2.83
C ALA A 235 10.71 -23.17 -2.08
N ILE A 236 10.59 -21.82 -2.08
CA ILE A 236 11.53 -20.95 -1.40
C ILE A 236 10.82 -19.71 -0.83
N GLY A 237 11.24 -19.29 0.36
CA GLY A 237 10.79 -18.04 0.96
C GLY A 237 11.69 -16.88 0.54
N PRO A 238 11.19 -15.91 -0.25
CA PRO A 238 11.94 -14.70 -0.55
C PRO A 238 11.95 -13.77 0.68
N ARG A 239 12.87 -12.81 0.70
CA ARG A 239 12.77 -11.66 1.59
C ARG A 239 11.83 -10.62 0.97
N PHE A 240 10.89 -10.10 1.75
CA PHE A 240 9.94 -9.10 1.30
C PHE A 240 10.48 -7.69 1.53
N ARG A 241 10.62 -6.92 0.45
CA ARG A 241 10.99 -5.50 0.52
C ARG A 241 9.85 -4.63 -0.01
N VAL A 242 9.33 -3.75 0.85
CA VAL A 242 8.25 -2.85 0.46
C VAL A 242 8.72 -1.75 -0.49
N ARG A 243 7.85 -1.33 -1.40
CA ARG A 243 8.11 -0.26 -2.37
C ARG A 243 7.66 1.08 -1.81
N ILE A 244 8.52 1.74 -1.03
CA ILE A 244 8.22 3.03 -0.40
C ILE A 244 9.12 4.18 -0.86
N GLU A 245 10.01 3.93 -1.81
CA GLU A 245 10.98 4.90 -2.31
C GLU A 245 10.33 6.23 -2.73
N PRO A 246 9.14 6.26 -3.38
CA PRO A 246 8.50 7.52 -3.75
C PRO A 246 8.10 8.40 -2.55
N PHE A 247 7.99 7.83 -1.36
CA PHE A 247 7.54 8.54 -0.15
C PHE A 247 8.69 8.99 0.75
N ALA A 248 9.93 8.87 0.30
CA ALA A 248 11.13 9.24 1.07
C ALA A 248 11.11 10.72 1.48
N SER A 249 10.66 11.62 0.59
CA SER A 249 10.54 13.07 0.87
C SER A 249 9.53 13.39 1.98
N LEU A 250 8.59 12.49 2.26
CA LEU A 250 7.64 12.60 3.38
C LEU A 250 8.18 12.00 4.68
N GLY A 251 9.30 11.28 4.62
CA GLY A 251 9.86 10.56 5.78
C GLY A 251 9.13 9.25 6.11
N LEU A 252 8.41 8.64 5.16
CA LEU A 252 7.80 7.32 5.38
C LEU A 252 8.90 6.28 5.58
N LEU A 253 8.80 5.52 6.66
CA LEU A 253 9.74 4.47 7.01
C LEU A 253 9.07 3.11 6.96
N ALA A 254 9.82 2.10 6.58
CA ALA A 254 9.45 0.71 6.77
C ALA A 254 9.96 0.20 8.12
N ALA A 255 9.18 -0.63 8.78
CA ALA A 255 9.57 -1.38 9.97
C ALA A 255 9.89 -2.82 9.59
N ALA A 256 10.75 -3.48 10.38
CA ALA A 256 10.97 -4.91 10.21
C ALA A 256 9.70 -5.69 10.60
N HIS A 257 9.24 -6.58 9.73
CA HIS A 257 8.07 -7.39 10.02
C HIS A 257 8.36 -8.37 11.16
N PRO A 258 7.42 -8.57 12.12
CA PRO A 258 7.65 -9.43 13.28
C PRO A 258 8.06 -10.87 12.96
N THR A 259 7.69 -11.38 11.78
CA THR A 259 8.10 -12.70 11.30
C THR A 259 9.55 -12.77 10.83
N GLY A 260 10.26 -11.63 10.68
CA GLY A 260 11.61 -11.58 10.15
C GLY A 260 11.73 -11.78 8.63
N LEU A 261 10.60 -11.95 7.90
CA LEU A 261 10.60 -12.21 6.46
C LEU A 261 10.81 -10.96 5.59
N GLY A 262 10.94 -9.79 6.17
CA GLY A 262 11.14 -8.55 5.42
C GLY A 262 10.59 -7.33 6.15
N ASP A 263 10.16 -6.35 5.36
CA ASP A 263 9.74 -5.05 5.85
C ASP A 263 8.26 -4.81 5.56
N PHE A 264 7.64 -3.88 6.31
CA PHE A 264 6.26 -3.44 6.10
C PHE A 264 6.08 -1.98 6.53
N VAL A 265 5.01 -1.33 6.10
CA VAL A 265 4.61 0.00 6.57
C VAL A 265 3.60 -0.15 7.68
N GLU A 266 3.92 0.39 8.85
CA GLU A 266 2.99 0.41 9.99
C GLU A 266 1.80 1.34 9.71
N THR A 267 0.61 0.87 10.02
CA THR A 267 -0.64 1.63 9.94
C THR A 267 -1.50 1.38 11.17
N ASP A 268 -2.38 2.32 11.46
CA ASP A 268 -3.44 2.10 12.43
C ASP A 268 -4.60 1.25 11.85
N ALA A 269 -5.64 1.02 12.64
CA ALA A 269 -6.81 0.24 12.24
C ALA A 269 -7.58 0.87 11.05
N THR A 270 -7.36 2.14 10.72
CA THR A 270 -7.98 2.83 9.59
C THR A 270 -7.13 2.76 8.32
N GLY A 271 -5.92 2.23 8.39
CA GLY A 271 -4.92 2.24 7.33
C GLY A 271 -4.11 3.55 7.26
N ALA A 272 -4.25 4.45 8.24
CA ALA A 272 -3.47 5.67 8.29
C ALA A 272 -2.04 5.37 8.77
N THR A 273 -1.05 5.98 8.10
CA THR A 273 0.36 5.95 8.51
C THR A 273 0.64 7.02 9.58
N SER A 274 1.86 7.09 10.08
CA SER A 274 2.30 8.19 10.96
C SER A 274 2.29 9.56 10.28
N ILE A 275 2.13 9.63 8.96
CA ILE A 275 2.11 10.86 8.16
C ILE A 275 0.66 11.24 7.90
N ALA A 276 0.21 12.35 8.48
CA ALA A 276 -1.18 12.81 8.35
C ALA A 276 -1.64 12.89 6.88
N GLY A 277 -2.76 12.22 6.54
CA GLY A 277 -3.32 12.19 5.20
C GLY A 277 -2.65 11.20 4.23
N LEU A 278 -1.59 10.50 4.65
CA LEU A 278 -1.01 9.36 3.94
C LEU A 278 -1.53 8.06 4.56
N TYR A 279 -2.10 7.23 3.72
CA TYR A 279 -2.62 5.90 4.05
C TYR A 279 -1.81 4.83 3.31
N ALA A 280 -1.87 3.60 3.80
CA ALA A 280 -1.27 2.45 3.12
C ALA A 280 -2.19 1.22 3.20
N ALA A 281 -2.16 0.37 2.16
CA ALA A 281 -2.95 -0.85 2.11
C ALA A 281 -2.33 -1.91 1.18
N GLY A 282 -2.66 -3.17 1.42
CA GLY A 282 -2.18 -4.32 0.67
C GLY A 282 -0.81 -4.80 1.14
N ASN A 283 -0.06 -5.49 0.25
CA ASN A 283 1.21 -6.10 0.66
C ASN A 283 2.27 -5.12 1.21
N VAL A 284 2.12 -3.83 1.00
CA VAL A 284 2.99 -2.83 1.62
C VAL A 284 2.80 -2.75 3.14
N THR A 285 1.62 -3.13 3.65
CA THR A 285 1.29 -3.15 5.10
C THR A 285 1.34 -4.55 5.70
N ASP A 286 1.07 -5.57 4.90
CA ASP A 286 1.16 -6.98 5.33
C ASP A 286 1.63 -7.85 4.17
N PRO A 287 2.89 -8.30 4.18
CA PRO A 287 3.48 -9.15 3.14
C PRO A 287 2.76 -10.49 2.93
N SER A 288 2.02 -10.98 3.92
CA SER A 288 1.32 -12.26 3.89
C SER A 288 -0.01 -12.23 3.13
N GLN A 289 -0.53 -11.05 2.82
CA GLN A 289 -1.82 -10.90 2.16
C GLN A 289 -1.83 -11.53 0.77
N GLN A 290 -2.77 -12.43 0.55
CA GLN A 290 -3.15 -12.90 -0.78
C GLN A 290 -4.00 -11.85 -1.49
N VAL A 291 -4.26 -12.04 -2.78
CA VAL A 291 -4.96 -11.06 -3.64
C VAL A 291 -6.30 -10.61 -3.07
N LEU A 292 -7.12 -11.56 -2.55
CA LEU A 292 -8.42 -11.26 -1.93
C LEU A 292 -8.27 -10.41 -0.67
N ALA A 293 -7.31 -10.76 0.20
CA ALA A 293 -7.05 -10.01 1.43
C ALA A 293 -6.55 -8.59 1.11
N ALA A 294 -5.64 -8.45 0.14
CA ALA A 294 -5.16 -7.15 -0.32
C ALA A 294 -6.28 -6.29 -0.90
N ALA A 295 -7.21 -6.86 -1.69
CA ALA A 295 -8.37 -6.15 -2.20
C ALA A 295 -9.31 -5.70 -1.07
N ALA A 296 -9.58 -6.56 -0.09
CA ALA A 296 -10.41 -6.24 1.07
C ALA A 296 -9.79 -5.11 1.92
N ASP A 297 -8.48 -5.17 2.14
CA ASP A 297 -7.74 -4.14 2.86
C ASP A 297 -7.79 -2.79 2.14
N GLY A 298 -7.57 -2.78 0.82
CA GLY A 298 -7.72 -1.59 0.00
C GLY A 298 -9.12 -1.00 0.06
N SER A 299 -10.16 -1.82 -0.07
CA SER A 299 -11.57 -1.37 0.03
C SER A 299 -11.88 -0.75 1.39
N ARG A 300 -11.44 -1.39 2.49
CA ARG A 300 -11.58 -0.87 3.85
C ARG A 300 -10.87 0.48 4.02
N THR A 301 -9.62 0.56 3.58
CA THR A 301 -8.83 1.80 3.68
C THR A 301 -9.43 2.91 2.83
N GLY A 302 -9.96 2.62 1.63
CA GLY A 302 -10.68 3.58 0.80
C GLY A 302 -11.92 4.14 1.49
N ALA A 303 -12.66 3.31 2.23
CA ALA A 303 -13.79 3.76 3.06
C ALA A 303 -13.33 4.71 4.18
N MET A 304 -12.24 4.38 4.89
CA MET A 304 -11.69 5.24 5.95
C MET A 304 -11.20 6.58 5.42
N ILE A 305 -10.58 6.60 4.25
CA ILE A 305 -10.20 7.84 3.56
C ILE A 305 -11.45 8.68 3.24
N SER A 306 -12.55 8.06 2.79
CA SER A 306 -13.81 8.76 2.53
C SER A 306 -14.37 9.41 3.78
N PHE A 307 -14.33 8.72 4.95
CA PHE A 307 -14.74 9.32 6.23
C PHE A 307 -13.85 10.51 6.59
N SER A 308 -12.53 10.36 6.54
CA SER A 308 -11.59 11.45 6.84
C SER A 308 -11.80 12.70 5.96
N LEU A 309 -12.16 12.52 4.68
CA LEU A 309 -12.48 13.63 3.79
C LEU A 309 -13.85 14.24 4.10
N ALA A 310 -14.83 13.43 4.48
CA ALA A 310 -16.17 13.93 4.86
C ALA A 310 -16.09 14.78 6.12
N ASP A 311 -15.34 14.34 7.13
CA ASP A 311 -15.13 15.10 8.36
C ASP A 311 -14.45 16.44 8.06
N GLU A 312 -13.39 16.46 7.25
CA GLU A 312 -12.71 17.70 6.81
C GLU A 312 -13.67 18.66 6.06
N ASP A 313 -14.51 18.12 5.16
CA ASP A 313 -15.48 18.91 4.41
C ASP A 313 -16.54 19.53 5.34
N ILE A 314 -17.03 18.77 6.34
CA ILE A 314 -17.99 19.24 7.34
C ILE A 314 -17.36 20.31 8.23
N GLU A 315 -16.14 20.06 8.74
CA GLU A 315 -15.41 21.05 9.54
C GLU A 315 -15.16 22.36 8.78
N THR A 316 -14.80 22.22 7.49
CA THR A 316 -14.57 23.38 6.62
C THR A 316 -15.85 24.16 6.37
N ALA A 317 -16.97 23.47 6.13
CA ALA A 317 -18.28 24.10 5.96
C ALA A 317 -18.80 24.72 7.25
N ALA A 318 -18.44 24.16 8.41
CA ALA A 318 -18.83 24.71 9.72
C ALA A 318 -17.99 25.92 10.16
N ARG A 319 -16.86 26.21 9.48
CA ARG A 319 -16.08 27.41 9.76
C ARG A 319 -16.86 28.65 9.30
N PRO A 320 -17.03 29.67 10.16
CA PRO A 320 -17.68 30.91 9.76
C PRO A 320 -16.98 31.49 8.53
N SER A 321 -17.73 31.70 7.44
CA SER A 321 -17.20 32.28 6.21
C SER A 321 -16.90 33.77 6.33
N GLY A 322 -17.32 34.38 7.45
CA GLY A 322 -17.20 35.81 7.68
C GLY A 322 -18.19 36.63 6.84
N ASN A 323 -19.17 35.98 6.20
CA ASN A 323 -20.22 36.68 5.49
C ASN A 323 -21.33 37.13 6.47
N GLU A 324 -22.19 38.06 6.01
CA GLU A 324 -23.28 38.65 6.81
C GLU A 324 -24.19 37.57 7.44
N ALA A 325 -24.57 36.53 6.68
CA ALA A 325 -25.46 35.48 7.15
C ALA A 325 -24.87 34.65 8.31
N ASP A 326 -23.55 34.39 8.30
CA ASP A 326 -22.87 33.68 9.38
C ASP A 326 -22.82 34.53 10.65
N TRP A 327 -22.63 35.84 10.50
CA TRP A 327 -22.66 36.80 11.62
C TRP A 327 -24.06 36.93 12.17
N ASP A 328 -25.08 37.03 11.33
CA ASP A 328 -26.50 37.10 11.75
C ASP A 328 -26.91 35.84 12.54
N CYS A 329 -26.49 34.65 12.06
CA CYS A 329 -26.74 33.40 12.78
C CYS A 329 -26.03 33.36 14.14
N ARG A 330 -24.83 33.90 14.23
CA ARG A 330 -24.03 33.95 15.46
C ARG A 330 -24.61 34.93 16.49
N TYR A 331 -25.12 36.07 16.05
CA TYR A 331 -25.69 37.11 16.90
C TYR A 331 -27.20 36.99 17.08
N GLY A 332 -27.86 36.06 16.38
CA GLY A 332 -29.30 35.80 16.52
C GLY A 332 -29.71 34.95 17.73
N GLY A 333 -28.73 34.48 18.54
CA GLY A 333 -28.92 33.64 19.73
C GLY A 333 -28.76 34.40 21.05
N ASP A 334 -28.36 33.67 22.10
CA ASP A 334 -28.07 34.26 23.41
C ASP A 334 -26.87 35.22 23.35
N GLN A 335 -26.87 36.24 24.22
CA GLN A 335 -25.80 37.23 24.31
C GLN A 335 -24.42 36.56 24.47
N MET A 336 -23.53 36.79 23.52
CA MET A 336 -22.20 36.19 23.49
C MET A 336 -21.10 37.00 24.18
N TRP A 337 -21.29 38.32 24.27
CA TRP A 337 -20.32 39.26 24.80
C TRP A 337 -20.72 39.74 26.18
N SER A 338 -19.76 40.21 26.95
CA SER A 338 -20.02 40.72 28.30
C SER A 338 -20.92 41.95 28.38
N GLY A 339 -21.20 42.61 27.26
CA GLY A 339 -21.87 43.91 27.19
C GLY A 339 -21.00 45.07 27.67
N ASN A 340 -19.76 44.82 28.08
CA ASN A 340 -18.82 45.85 28.51
C ASN A 340 -17.96 46.31 27.33
N PRO A 341 -17.53 47.57 27.29
CA PRO A 341 -16.62 48.07 26.26
C PRO A 341 -15.27 47.39 26.35
N ASN A 342 -14.57 47.31 25.21
CA ASN A 342 -13.23 46.77 25.15
C ASN A 342 -12.26 47.63 26.01
N GLY A 343 -11.57 46.99 26.95
CA GLY A 343 -10.66 47.66 27.87
C GLY A 343 -9.54 48.46 27.19
N THR A 344 -9.07 48.01 26.02
CA THR A 344 -8.10 48.75 25.22
C THR A 344 -8.72 50.01 24.62
N LEU A 345 -9.93 49.90 24.08
CA LEU A 345 -10.65 51.05 23.55
C LEU A 345 -10.87 52.11 24.63
N VAL A 346 -11.33 51.71 25.81
CA VAL A 346 -11.56 52.61 26.97
C VAL A 346 -10.25 53.38 27.26
N ASN A 347 -9.12 52.74 27.33
CA ASN A 347 -7.84 53.35 27.64
C ASN A 347 -7.39 54.34 26.55
N GLU A 348 -7.61 54.01 25.28
CA GLU A 348 -7.16 54.83 24.13
C GLU A 348 -8.00 56.11 23.94
N VAL A 349 -9.31 56.05 24.24
CA VAL A 349 -10.21 57.16 23.93
C VAL A 349 -10.65 57.98 25.14
N ALA A 350 -10.39 57.54 26.39
CA ALA A 350 -10.82 58.20 27.62
C ALA A 350 -10.36 59.69 27.70
N ALA A 351 -9.27 60.07 27.06
CA ALA A 351 -8.75 61.42 27.05
C ALA A 351 -9.18 62.25 25.83
N LEU A 352 -9.95 61.69 24.90
CA LEU A 352 -10.38 62.39 23.71
C LEU A 352 -11.59 63.31 24.03
N ARG A 353 -11.72 64.42 23.28
CA ARG A 353 -12.90 65.30 23.37
C ARG A 353 -14.13 64.59 22.77
N PRO A 354 -15.30 64.72 23.34
CA PRO A 354 -16.54 64.19 22.75
C PRO A 354 -16.70 64.64 21.29
N GLY A 355 -17.03 63.73 20.42
CA GLY A 355 -17.11 63.90 18.98
C GLY A 355 -17.99 62.84 18.30
N ARG A 356 -17.83 62.70 16.99
CA ARG A 356 -18.45 61.62 16.23
C ARG A 356 -17.51 60.45 16.19
N ALA A 357 -17.99 59.26 16.54
CA ALA A 357 -17.27 57.99 16.44
C ALA A 357 -17.98 57.06 15.46
N LEU A 358 -17.19 56.19 14.80
CA LEU A 358 -17.70 55.10 13.97
C LEU A 358 -17.07 53.82 14.52
N ASP A 359 -17.89 52.93 14.98
CA ASP A 359 -17.50 51.60 15.38
C ASP A 359 -17.76 50.61 14.21
N VAL A 360 -16.68 50.02 13.66
CA VAL A 360 -16.74 49.11 12.54
C VAL A 360 -16.64 47.68 13.07
N GLY A 361 -17.74 46.91 12.93
CA GLY A 361 -17.87 45.58 13.50
C GLY A 361 -18.29 45.55 14.95
N ALA A 362 -19.24 46.44 15.28
CA ALA A 362 -19.75 46.66 16.64
C ALA A 362 -20.27 45.43 17.40
N GLY A 363 -20.50 44.31 16.71
CA GLY A 363 -21.04 43.10 17.32
C GLY A 363 -22.37 43.38 18.05
N GLU A 364 -22.49 43.06 19.35
CA GLU A 364 -23.65 43.36 20.19
C GLU A 364 -23.68 44.79 20.69
N GLY A 365 -22.77 45.64 20.23
CA GLY A 365 -22.81 47.07 20.46
C GLY A 365 -22.20 47.54 21.78
N GLY A 366 -21.44 46.72 22.50
CA GLY A 366 -20.83 47.09 23.78
C GLY A 366 -19.93 48.34 23.70
N ASP A 367 -19.09 48.43 22.71
CA ASP A 367 -18.20 49.56 22.48
C ASP A 367 -19.00 50.78 21.96
N ALA A 368 -19.91 50.55 21.03
CA ALA A 368 -20.76 51.61 20.46
C ALA A 368 -21.69 52.27 21.49
N MET A 369 -22.22 51.50 22.48
CA MET A 369 -23.01 52.06 23.55
C MET A 369 -22.20 52.85 24.57
N TRP A 370 -20.90 52.56 24.70
CA TRP A 370 -20.00 53.27 25.61
C TRP A 370 -19.41 54.54 24.98
N LEU A 371 -19.08 54.51 23.69
CA LEU A 371 -18.57 55.65 22.94
C LEU A 371 -19.56 56.81 22.88
#